data_0ec4e593b2106d43cf3b52307bc12b60
#
_entry.id   0ec4e593b2106d43cf3b52307bc12b60
#
_cell.length_a   1.000
_cell.length_b   1.000
_cell.length_c   1.000
_cell.angle_alpha   90.00
_cell.angle_beta   90.00
_cell.angle_gamma   90.00
#
_symmetry.space_group_name_H-M   'P 1'
#
loop_
_entity.id
_entity.type
_entity.pdbx_description
1 polymer ?
#
loop_
_entity_poly.entity_id
_entity_poly.type
_entity_poly.pdbx_seq_one_letter_code
_entity_poly.pdbx_strand_id
1 'polypeptide(L)' 'MESRNILIALRAFAEAYANACKPICRELGMPQTAFDILMFLANNPEHCTAKEISKYRGFKENIISVNVNKLVTEGYLLR' A
#
# COMPACT_ATOMS: atom_id res chain seq x y z
N MET A 1 -28.59 4.32 -3.79
CA MET A 1 -27.67 4.90 -2.80
C MET A 1 -26.93 6.08 -3.42
N GLU A 2 -26.86 7.17 -2.69
CA GLU A 2 -26.18 8.36 -3.19
C GLU A 2 -24.65 8.16 -3.21
N SER A 3 -23.99 8.77 -4.19
CA SER A 3 -22.52 8.70 -4.32
C SER A 3 -21.81 9.18 -3.06
N ARG A 4 -22.37 10.18 -2.38
CA ARG A 4 -21.79 10.72 -1.15
C ARG A 4 -21.72 9.67 -0.05
N ASN A 5 -22.76 8.85 0.10
CA ASN A 5 -22.80 7.80 1.13
C ASN A 5 -21.78 6.71 0.83
N ILE A 6 -21.56 6.41 -0.45
CA ILE A 6 -20.55 5.45 -0.88
C ILE A 6 -19.14 5.95 -0.51
N LEU A 7 -18.87 7.24 -0.77
CA LEU A 7 -17.57 7.83 -0.46
C LEU A 7 -17.29 7.84 1.05
N ILE A 8 -18.31 8.15 1.87
CA ILE A 8 -18.16 8.12 3.33
C ILE A 8 -17.86 6.70 3.81
N ALA A 9 -18.55 5.71 3.26
CA ALA A 9 -18.33 4.32 3.62
C ALA A 9 -16.94 3.85 3.23
N LEU A 10 -16.43 4.24 2.05
CA LEU A 10 -15.08 3.90 1.60
C LEU A 10 -14.02 4.53 2.48
N ARG A 11 -14.21 5.78 2.89
CA ARG A 11 -13.27 6.44 3.81
C ARG A 11 -13.22 5.76 5.17
N ALA A 12 -14.37 5.42 5.73
CA ALA A 12 -14.45 4.72 7.00
C ALA A 12 -13.76 3.36 6.93
N PHE A 13 -13.96 2.64 5.82
CA PHE A 13 -13.31 1.36 5.60
C PHE A 13 -11.79 1.50 5.49
N ALA A 14 -11.32 2.51 4.75
CA ALA A 14 -9.89 2.77 4.59
C ALA A 14 -9.22 3.12 5.93
N GLU A 15 -9.90 3.94 6.76
CA GLU A 15 -9.39 4.28 8.09
C GLU A 15 -9.33 3.06 9.00
N ALA A 16 -10.36 2.23 8.98
CA ALA A 16 -10.40 1.01 9.77
C ALA A 16 -9.27 0.05 9.35
N TYR A 17 -9.04 -0.08 8.04
CA TYR A 17 -7.97 -0.90 7.52
C TYR A 17 -6.60 -0.38 7.96
N ALA A 18 -6.36 0.93 7.82
CA ALA A 18 -5.11 1.54 8.24
C ALA A 18 -4.87 1.35 9.73
N ASN A 19 -5.90 1.53 10.57
CA ASN A 19 -5.79 1.33 12.01
C ASN A 19 -5.51 -0.12 12.36
N ALA A 20 -6.11 -1.05 11.66
CA ALA A 20 -5.87 -2.48 11.87
C ALA A 20 -4.44 -2.89 11.48
N CYS A 21 -3.85 -2.22 10.49
CA CYS A 21 -2.50 -2.52 10.03
C CYS A 21 -1.40 -1.89 10.89
N LYS A 22 -1.70 -0.86 11.69
CA LYS A 22 -0.71 -0.17 12.51
C LYS A 22 0.08 -1.09 13.44
N PRO A 23 -0.55 -1.99 14.20
CA PRO A 23 0.21 -2.92 15.04
C PRO A 23 1.15 -3.82 14.25
N ILE A 24 0.69 -4.29 13.09
CA ILE A 24 1.49 -5.15 12.20
C ILE A 24 2.70 -4.39 11.68
N CYS A 25 2.49 -3.15 11.20
CA CYS A 25 3.56 -2.30 10.71
C CYS A 25 4.58 -1.99 11.80
N ARG A 26 4.11 -1.74 13.01
CA ARG A 26 4.97 -1.46 14.16
C ARG A 26 5.82 -2.67 14.52
N GLU A 27 5.22 -3.84 14.53
CA GLU A 27 5.92 -5.09 14.83
C GLU A 27 6.99 -5.41 13.80
N LEU A 28 6.69 -5.15 12.52
CA LEU A 28 7.65 -5.37 11.43
C LEU A 28 8.67 -4.24 11.28
N GLY A 29 8.47 -3.12 11.98
CA GLY A 29 9.31 -1.93 11.80
C GLY A 29 9.15 -1.30 10.43
N MET A 30 7.96 -1.39 9.84
CA MET A 30 7.69 -1.00 8.46
C MET A 30 6.73 0.18 8.41
N PRO A 31 7.04 1.25 7.63
CA PRO A 31 6.08 2.34 7.41
C PRO A 31 4.81 1.84 6.75
N GLN A 32 3.68 2.50 7.04
CA GLN A 32 2.38 2.14 6.47
C GLN A 32 2.42 2.14 4.94
N THR A 33 3.09 3.12 4.33
CA THR A 33 3.21 3.21 2.87
C THR A 33 3.90 1.99 2.29
N ALA A 34 5.00 1.54 2.91
CA ALA A 34 5.71 0.35 2.47
C ALA A 34 4.83 -0.89 2.60
N PHE A 35 4.08 -1.00 3.68
CA PHE A 35 3.15 -2.10 3.90
C PHE A 35 2.05 -2.13 2.84
N ASP A 36 1.47 -0.95 2.51
CA ASP A 36 0.44 -0.86 1.47
C ASP A 36 0.97 -1.32 0.12
N ILE A 37 2.19 -0.91 -0.24
CA ILE A 37 2.82 -1.32 -1.50
C ILE A 37 3.05 -2.82 -1.52
N LEU A 38 3.56 -3.36 -0.42
CA LEU A 38 3.81 -4.80 -0.31
C LEU A 38 2.52 -5.60 -0.48
N MET A 39 1.46 -5.18 0.19
CA MET A 39 0.16 -5.85 0.09
C MET A 39 -0.44 -5.74 -1.31
N PHE A 40 -0.29 -4.59 -1.95
CA PHE A 40 -0.75 -4.41 -3.33
C PHE A 40 -0.04 -5.40 -4.27
N LEU A 41 1.28 -5.51 -4.15
CA LEU A 41 2.06 -6.42 -4.98
C LEU A 41 1.70 -7.88 -4.71
N ALA A 42 1.46 -8.23 -3.46
CA ALA A 42 1.06 -9.60 -3.11
C ALA A 42 -0.29 -9.98 -3.73
N ASN A 43 -1.22 -9.03 -3.79
CA ASN A 43 -2.56 -9.26 -4.33
C ASN A 43 -2.66 -9.05 -5.84
N ASN A 44 -1.69 -8.36 -6.44
CA ASN A 44 -1.70 -8.00 -7.87
C ASN A 44 -0.33 -8.24 -8.49
N PRO A 45 0.14 -9.49 -8.57
CA PRO A 45 1.49 -9.76 -9.04
C PRO A 45 1.74 -9.35 -10.50
N GLU A 46 0.68 -9.18 -11.29
CA GLU A 46 0.79 -8.73 -12.68
C GLU A 46 1.00 -7.21 -12.81
N HIS A 47 0.78 -6.45 -11.74
CA HIS A 47 0.94 -4.99 -11.73
C HIS A 47 2.13 -4.59 -10.85
N CYS A 48 3.34 -4.94 -11.28
CA CYS A 48 4.53 -4.82 -10.44
C CYS A 48 5.43 -3.63 -10.79
N THR A 49 5.06 -2.77 -11.74
CA THR A 49 5.85 -1.59 -12.04
C THR A 49 5.46 -0.41 -11.15
N ALA A 50 6.42 0.50 -10.89
CA ALA A 50 6.14 1.70 -10.11
C ALA A 50 5.02 2.54 -10.75
N LYS A 51 4.98 2.59 -12.06
CA LYS A 51 3.94 3.31 -12.81
C LYS A 51 2.56 2.72 -12.55
N GLU A 52 2.44 1.40 -12.58
CA GLU A 52 1.16 0.72 -12.33
C GLU A 52 0.71 0.90 -10.87
N ILE A 53 1.62 0.76 -9.93
CA ILE A 53 1.30 0.97 -8.52
C ILE A 53 0.83 2.41 -8.28
N SER A 54 1.52 3.38 -8.90
CA SER A 54 1.14 4.78 -8.82
C SER A 54 -0.27 5.00 -9.34
N LYS A 55 -0.61 4.39 -10.48
CA LYS A 55 -1.93 4.51 -11.10
C LYS A 55 -3.04 3.98 -10.19
N TYR A 56 -2.84 2.82 -9.58
CA TYR A 56 -3.87 2.16 -8.79
C TYR A 56 -3.92 2.62 -7.33
N ARG A 57 -2.79 3.03 -6.76
CA ARG A 57 -2.74 3.39 -5.34
C ARG A 57 -2.59 4.89 -5.10
N GLY A 58 -2.32 5.68 -6.13
CA GLY A 58 -2.23 7.12 -6.01
C GLY A 58 -0.95 7.65 -5.35
N PHE A 59 0.05 6.81 -5.15
CA PHE A 59 1.35 7.25 -4.66
C PHE A 59 2.20 7.80 -5.81
N LYS A 60 3.10 8.73 -5.50
CA LYS A 60 4.08 9.21 -6.50
C LYS A 60 5.08 8.09 -6.81
N GLU A 61 5.50 8.02 -8.07
CA GLU A 61 6.41 6.95 -8.51
C GLU A 61 7.74 6.93 -7.74
N ASN A 62 8.29 8.11 -7.40
CA ASN A 62 9.53 8.15 -6.65
C ASN A 62 9.37 7.58 -5.22
N ILE A 63 8.23 7.81 -4.60
CA ILE A 63 7.92 7.25 -3.28
C ILE A 63 7.82 5.73 -3.37
N ILE A 64 7.17 5.23 -4.42
CA ILE A 64 7.04 3.79 -4.66
C ILE A 64 8.42 3.17 -4.86
N SER A 65 9.27 3.78 -5.69
CA SER A 65 10.61 3.25 -5.99
C SER A 65 11.47 3.17 -4.73
N VAL A 66 11.45 4.20 -3.89
CA VAL A 66 12.20 4.21 -2.63
C VAL A 66 11.72 3.07 -1.72
N ASN A 67 10.41 2.91 -1.57
CA ASN A 67 9.86 1.87 -0.71
C ASN A 67 10.11 0.46 -1.25
N VAL A 68 9.99 0.26 -2.56
CA VAL A 68 10.28 -1.03 -3.19
C VAL A 68 11.75 -1.41 -2.98
N ASN A 69 12.66 -0.46 -3.16
CA ASN A 69 14.08 -0.72 -2.93
C ASN A 69 14.35 -1.12 -1.48
N LYS A 70 13.70 -0.47 -0.53
CA LYS A 70 13.80 -0.82 0.89
C LYS A 70 13.27 -2.22 1.16
N LEU A 71 12.12 -2.56 0.58
CA LEU A 71 11.50 -3.87 0.76
C LEU A 71 12.39 -4.98 0.18
N VAL A 72 13.05 -4.72 -0.95
CA VAL A 72 13.99 -5.67 -1.53
C VAL A 72 15.22 -5.83 -0.62
N THR A 73 15.78 -4.72 -0.14
CA THR A 73 16.94 -4.73 0.74
C THR A 73 16.65 -5.49 2.04
N GLU A 74 15.44 -5.34 2.59
CA GLU A 74 15.06 -5.98 3.83
C GLU A 74 14.55 -7.41 3.64
N GLY A 75 14.51 -7.90 2.40
CA GLY A 75 14.16 -9.29 2.11
C GLY A 75 12.67 -9.59 1.95
N TYR A 76 11.81 -8.57 1.92
CA TYR A 76 10.38 -8.78 1.74
C TYR A 76 9.99 -8.98 0.28
N LEU A 77 10.81 -8.46 -0.65
CA LEU A 77 10.56 -8.60 -2.09
C LEU A 77 11.81 -9.10 -2.78
N LEU A 78 11.62 -9.87 -3.87
CA LEU A 78 12.68 -10.29 -4.78
C LEU A 78 12.54 -9.53 -6.09
N ARG A 79 13.65 -9.18 -6.69
CA ARG A 79 13.66 -8.62 -8.04
C ARG A 79 13.90 -9.68 -9.08
#